data_2531b80dbeb19ae108d6668a07c0290c
#
_entry.id   2531b80dbeb19ae108d6668a07c0290c
#
_cell.length_a   1.000
_cell.length_b   1.000
_cell.length_c   1.000
_cell.angle_alpha   90.00
_cell.angle_beta   90.00
_cell.angle_gamma   90.00
#
_symmetry.space_group_name_H-M   'P 1'
#
loop_
_entity.id
_entity.type
_entity.pdbx_description
1 polymer ?
#
loop_
_entity_poly.entity_id
_entity_poly.type
_entity_poly.pdbx_seq_one_letter_code
_entity_poly.pdbx_strand_id
1 'polypeptide(L)'
;ATELVDLKLLDVVTERAADHEVYGVIEPDQERIKPGMTGVGQLIEIRDASGSKIARLVIGKEDKQAGVGGGSRRLRFVRKAGQDPVYRVELDTSKFTTRFGDWIEKDLLKLTPWDVRSVELDNYTLAAVESDGRLEVRQQRDEKMQLAYNDKESSWQLTSLETFPDEDSAEPVSQKLKDDEEIDSTKLNDLRNALGDLQIIDVARKPSGLSSDLKAAESFVNDVEAVSSLQQRGFLPLPSGVILSTEGQAVIGMKDGVEYVLRFGAGTTVSEPGQVGSGEDGDAAEESTETASRYLLVMAQFNKDLLEQPDLAELPSLPEDEKTEGEEKNNDSGEQPEDEKSQDGKAGKEATGDQNTTAADLLKQADEAEAAMQKAIEVRRQVERENRRKQESYDEKVVDGKKRVEELNGRFADWYYIVSDEEFKKIHLDREAVIKAKAEPASNTAPGPAGPLT
;
A
#
# COMPACT_ATOMS: atom_id res chain seq x y z
N ALA A 1 -14.20 -0.87 -26.11
CA ALA A 1 -15.37 -1.59 -26.64
C ALA A 1 -16.49 -0.63 -27.08
N THR A 2 -16.80 0.40 -26.28
CA THR A 2 -17.90 1.37 -26.56
C THR A 2 -17.75 2.11 -27.88
N GLU A 3 -16.56 2.47 -28.31
CA GLU A 3 -16.27 3.17 -29.57
C GLU A 3 -16.61 2.31 -30.81
N LEU A 4 -16.67 0.99 -30.67
CA LEU A 4 -16.98 0.05 -31.76
C LEU A 4 -18.45 -0.37 -31.78
N VAL A 5 -19.22 -0.14 -30.71
CA VAL A 5 -20.62 -0.60 -30.60
C VAL A 5 -21.55 0.24 -31.45
N ASP A 6 -21.29 1.56 -31.58
CA ASP A 6 -22.13 2.52 -32.31
C ASP A 6 -21.43 3.08 -33.57
N LEU A 7 -20.61 2.27 -34.25
CA LEU A 7 -19.93 2.66 -35.48
C LEU A 7 -20.96 3.08 -36.54
N LYS A 8 -20.99 4.39 -36.84
CA LYS A 8 -21.85 4.94 -37.91
C LYS A 8 -21.19 4.68 -39.25
N LEU A 9 -21.82 3.81 -40.00
CA LEU A 9 -21.51 3.51 -41.39
C LEU A 9 -21.94 4.70 -42.24
N LEU A 10 -20.99 5.36 -42.90
CA LEU A 10 -21.30 6.55 -43.73
C LEU A 10 -21.58 6.15 -45.16
N ASP A 11 -20.66 5.35 -45.76
CA ASP A 11 -20.83 4.80 -47.10
C ASP A 11 -19.98 3.56 -47.34
N VAL A 12 -20.24 2.90 -48.47
CA VAL A 12 -19.41 1.79 -49.00
C VAL A 12 -18.47 2.36 -50.04
N VAL A 13 -17.18 2.30 -49.77
CA VAL A 13 -16.15 2.93 -50.62
C VAL A 13 -15.79 2.04 -51.81
N THR A 14 -15.70 0.75 -51.59
CA THR A 14 -15.46 -0.27 -52.62
C THR A 14 -15.96 -1.63 -52.15
N GLU A 15 -16.29 -2.52 -53.09
CA GLU A 15 -16.63 -3.90 -52.85
C GLU A 15 -15.56 -4.86 -53.43
N ARG A 16 -14.43 -4.32 -53.90
CA ARG A 16 -13.42 -5.12 -54.61
C ARG A 16 -12.21 -5.38 -53.71
N ALA A 17 -11.84 -6.65 -53.59
CA ALA A 17 -10.68 -7.09 -52.82
C ALA A 17 -9.35 -6.47 -53.33
N ALA A 18 -9.27 -6.17 -54.64
CA ALA A 18 -8.09 -5.52 -55.24
C ALA A 18 -7.79 -4.13 -54.72
N ASP A 19 -8.77 -3.44 -54.13
CA ASP A 19 -8.66 -2.09 -53.63
C ASP A 19 -8.23 -2.05 -52.16
N HIS A 20 -8.13 -3.18 -51.45
CA HIS A 20 -7.82 -3.26 -50.02
C HIS A 20 -6.48 -2.61 -49.66
N GLU A 21 -5.46 -2.73 -50.52
CA GLU A 21 -4.16 -2.10 -50.35
C GLU A 21 -4.26 -0.57 -50.38
N VAL A 22 -5.05 -0.01 -51.28
CA VAL A 22 -5.25 1.43 -51.40
C VAL A 22 -5.78 2.05 -50.13
N TYR A 23 -6.78 1.38 -49.53
CA TYR A 23 -7.48 1.83 -48.32
C TYR A 23 -6.77 1.38 -47.04
N GLY A 24 -5.69 0.60 -47.15
CA GLY A 24 -4.92 0.12 -46.00
C GLY A 24 -5.70 -0.91 -45.14
N VAL A 25 -6.55 -1.74 -45.75
CA VAL A 25 -7.42 -2.70 -45.06
C VAL A 25 -7.07 -4.16 -45.37
N ILE A 26 -5.83 -4.42 -45.82
CA ILE A 26 -5.32 -5.79 -45.92
C ILE A 26 -5.26 -6.37 -44.51
N GLU A 27 -5.81 -7.56 -44.30
CA GLU A 27 -5.81 -8.23 -43.00
C GLU A 27 -4.39 -8.66 -42.63
N PRO A 28 -3.87 -8.30 -41.45
CA PRO A 28 -2.56 -8.73 -40.97
C PRO A 28 -2.62 -10.25 -40.68
N ASP A 29 -1.92 -11.00 -41.51
CA ASP A 29 -1.74 -12.44 -41.37
C ASP A 29 -0.23 -12.70 -41.32
N GLN A 30 0.25 -13.24 -40.21
CA GLN A 30 1.70 -13.48 -40.01
C GLN A 30 2.33 -14.37 -41.09
N GLU A 31 1.53 -15.27 -41.70
CA GLU A 31 2.03 -16.12 -42.78
C GLU A 31 2.09 -15.42 -44.14
N ARG A 32 1.36 -14.31 -44.30
CA ARG A 32 1.21 -13.61 -45.59
C ARG A 32 1.90 -12.25 -45.63
N ILE A 33 2.21 -11.65 -44.49
CA ILE A 33 2.90 -10.38 -44.43
C ILE A 33 4.39 -10.58 -44.75
N LYS A 34 4.87 -9.81 -45.75
CA LYS A 34 6.27 -9.75 -46.10
C LYS A 34 6.83 -8.39 -45.69
N PRO A 35 8.12 -8.30 -45.32
CA PRO A 35 8.77 -7.02 -45.11
C PRO A 35 8.58 -6.10 -46.32
N GLY A 36 8.18 -4.85 -46.10
CA GLY A 36 7.92 -3.85 -47.17
C GLY A 36 6.52 -3.94 -47.80
N MET A 37 5.63 -4.78 -47.32
CA MET A 37 4.24 -4.82 -47.78
C MET A 37 3.47 -3.60 -47.31
N THR A 38 2.81 -2.89 -48.26
CA THR A 38 1.99 -1.70 -47.96
C THR A 38 0.50 -2.05 -47.86
N GLY A 39 -0.28 -1.17 -47.26
CA GLY A 39 -1.73 -1.35 -47.22
C GLY A 39 -2.26 -2.34 -46.18
N VAL A 40 -1.40 -2.82 -45.29
CA VAL A 40 -1.83 -3.67 -44.16
C VAL A 40 -2.53 -2.80 -43.13
N GLY A 41 -3.72 -3.24 -42.67
CA GLY A 41 -4.51 -2.55 -41.65
C GLY A 41 -4.27 -3.08 -40.25
N GLN A 42 -4.82 -2.40 -39.26
CA GLN A 42 -4.83 -2.84 -37.87
C GLN A 42 -6.02 -3.77 -37.63
N LEU A 43 -5.77 -5.03 -37.23
CA LEU A 43 -6.83 -5.99 -36.89
C LEU A 43 -7.27 -5.80 -35.44
N ILE A 44 -8.57 -5.59 -35.24
CA ILE A 44 -9.21 -5.62 -33.94
C ILE A 44 -10.13 -6.85 -33.88
N GLU A 45 -9.89 -7.70 -32.87
CA GLU A 45 -10.72 -8.86 -32.62
C GLU A 45 -11.38 -8.70 -31.23
N ILE A 46 -12.71 -8.78 -31.18
CA ILE A 46 -13.49 -8.72 -29.94
C ILE A 46 -13.95 -10.15 -29.65
N ARG A 47 -13.70 -10.60 -28.44
CA ARG A 47 -14.12 -11.91 -27.93
C ARG A 47 -14.99 -11.74 -26.70
N ASP A 48 -15.89 -12.67 -26.46
CA ASP A 48 -16.64 -12.76 -25.21
C ASP A 48 -15.82 -13.44 -24.10
N ALA A 49 -16.41 -13.55 -22.92
CA ALA A 49 -15.77 -14.18 -21.75
C ALA A 49 -15.47 -15.68 -21.97
N SER A 50 -16.15 -16.34 -22.92
CA SER A 50 -15.88 -17.73 -23.30
C SER A 50 -14.75 -17.86 -24.33
N GLY A 51 -14.19 -16.73 -24.82
CA GLY A 51 -13.19 -16.69 -25.88
C GLY A 51 -13.78 -16.73 -27.29
N SER A 52 -15.12 -16.78 -27.44
CA SER A 52 -15.78 -16.81 -28.76
C SER A 52 -15.67 -15.44 -29.43
N LYS A 53 -15.40 -15.46 -30.75
CA LYS A 53 -15.21 -14.24 -31.53
C LYS A 53 -16.55 -13.55 -31.80
N ILE A 54 -16.74 -12.34 -31.28
CA ILE A 54 -17.94 -11.52 -31.51
C ILE A 54 -17.80 -10.72 -32.80
N ALA A 55 -16.63 -10.08 -32.99
CA ALA A 55 -16.36 -9.24 -34.16
C ALA A 55 -14.88 -9.25 -34.52
N ARG A 56 -14.58 -9.10 -35.82
CA ARG A 56 -13.23 -8.88 -36.36
C ARG A 56 -13.29 -7.77 -37.38
N LEU A 57 -12.54 -6.71 -37.13
CA LEU A 57 -12.50 -5.51 -37.98
C LEU A 57 -11.04 -5.21 -38.36
N VAL A 58 -10.82 -4.86 -39.60
CA VAL A 58 -9.55 -4.34 -40.11
C VAL A 58 -9.70 -2.85 -40.29
N ILE A 59 -8.97 -2.06 -39.52
CA ILE A 59 -8.95 -0.61 -39.58
C ILE A 59 -7.82 -0.17 -40.49
N GLY A 60 -8.17 0.62 -41.50
CA GLY A 60 -7.25 1.13 -42.49
C GLY A 60 -6.84 2.57 -42.29
N LYS A 61 -6.46 3.18 -43.43
CA LYS A 61 -5.98 4.57 -43.49
C LYS A 61 -7.06 5.57 -43.08
N GLU A 62 -6.61 6.76 -42.66
CA GLU A 62 -7.50 7.91 -42.46
C GLU A 62 -7.89 8.53 -43.80
N ASP A 63 -9.19 8.91 -43.92
CA ASP A 63 -9.66 9.63 -45.07
C ASP A 63 -9.35 11.13 -44.97
N LYS A 64 -8.18 11.52 -45.48
CA LYS A 64 -7.70 12.91 -45.45
C LYS A 64 -8.54 13.88 -46.33
N GLN A 65 -9.38 13.35 -47.25
CA GLN A 65 -10.18 14.18 -48.16
C GLN A 65 -11.47 14.71 -47.50
N ALA A 66 -11.91 14.12 -46.44
CA ALA A 66 -13.15 14.51 -45.74
C ALA A 66 -13.01 15.73 -44.82
N GLY A 67 -11.81 16.29 -44.66
CA GLY A 67 -11.52 17.42 -43.77
C GLY A 67 -11.73 18.83 -44.40
N VAL A 68 -12.20 18.94 -45.65
CA VAL A 68 -12.37 20.23 -46.38
C VAL A 68 -13.73 20.92 -46.06
N GLY A 69 -14.18 20.87 -44.78
CA GLY A 69 -15.47 21.45 -44.42
C GLY A 69 -15.65 21.80 -42.94
N GLY A 70 -14.57 22.21 -42.27
CA GLY A 70 -14.71 22.92 -40.98
C GLY A 70 -15.07 22.07 -39.73
N GLY A 71 -15.06 20.76 -39.80
CA GLY A 71 -15.24 19.87 -38.65
C GLY A 71 -14.21 18.78 -38.69
N SER A 72 -13.40 18.66 -37.62
CA SER A 72 -12.36 17.62 -37.48
C SER A 72 -13.00 16.26 -37.21
N ARG A 73 -13.69 15.69 -38.22
CA ARG A 73 -14.18 14.32 -38.15
C ARG A 73 -13.06 13.37 -38.51
N ARG A 74 -12.71 12.47 -37.62
CA ARG A 74 -11.73 11.42 -37.86
C ARG A 74 -12.37 10.27 -38.64
N LEU A 75 -12.38 10.40 -39.97
CA LEU A 75 -12.95 9.37 -40.85
C LEU A 75 -11.88 8.36 -41.21
N ARG A 76 -12.24 7.07 -41.13
CA ARG A 76 -11.34 5.95 -41.46
C ARG A 76 -12.00 4.92 -42.33
N PHE A 77 -11.17 4.23 -43.11
CA PHE A 77 -11.61 3.06 -43.87
C PHE A 77 -11.59 1.83 -42.95
N VAL A 78 -12.68 1.07 -42.94
CA VAL A 78 -12.80 -0.14 -42.12
C VAL A 78 -13.38 -1.26 -42.97
N ARG A 79 -12.87 -2.46 -42.78
CA ARG A 79 -13.35 -3.67 -43.42
C ARG A 79 -13.66 -4.72 -42.37
N LYS A 80 -14.74 -5.45 -42.52
CA LYS A 80 -14.99 -6.65 -41.72
C LYS A 80 -14.07 -7.76 -42.20
N ALA A 81 -13.28 -8.37 -41.29
CA ALA A 81 -12.34 -9.40 -41.63
C ALA A 81 -13.03 -10.58 -42.36
N GLY A 82 -12.42 -11.04 -43.45
CA GLY A 82 -12.98 -12.09 -44.32
C GLY A 82 -14.09 -11.63 -45.28
N GLN A 83 -14.41 -10.32 -45.38
CA GLN A 83 -15.34 -9.75 -46.36
C GLN A 83 -14.62 -8.73 -47.25
N ASP A 84 -15.14 -8.51 -48.48
CA ASP A 84 -14.52 -7.59 -49.44
C ASP A 84 -14.94 -6.13 -49.28
N PRO A 85 -16.20 -5.79 -48.86
CA PRO A 85 -16.64 -4.40 -48.78
C PRO A 85 -15.82 -3.58 -47.78
N VAL A 86 -15.40 -2.38 -48.23
CA VAL A 86 -14.68 -1.40 -47.41
C VAL A 86 -15.65 -0.25 -47.12
N TYR A 87 -15.74 0.09 -45.86
CA TYR A 87 -16.66 1.11 -45.36
C TYR A 87 -15.89 2.33 -44.89
N ARG A 88 -16.48 3.50 -45.05
CA ARG A 88 -16.04 4.73 -44.39
C ARG A 88 -16.84 4.94 -43.12
N VAL A 89 -16.13 5.09 -42.00
CA VAL A 89 -16.71 5.25 -40.66
C VAL A 89 -16.06 6.42 -39.94
N GLU A 90 -16.80 7.00 -39.00
CA GLU A 90 -16.24 7.95 -38.03
C GLU A 90 -15.68 7.15 -36.85
N LEU A 91 -14.35 7.12 -36.71
CA LEU A 91 -13.68 6.30 -35.72
C LEU A 91 -12.42 6.99 -35.18
N ASP A 92 -12.37 7.21 -33.88
CA ASP A 92 -11.17 7.63 -33.18
C ASP A 92 -10.33 6.42 -32.78
N THR A 93 -9.21 6.23 -33.45
CA THR A 93 -8.29 5.11 -33.19
C THR A 93 -7.26 5.40 -32.10
N SER A 94 -7.23 6.61 -31.56
CA SER A 94 -6.27 6.97 -30.49
C SER A 94 -6.40 6.11 -29.24
N LYS A 95 -7.59 5.51 -29.04
CA LYS A 95 -7.88 4.61 -27.92
C LYS A 95 -7.57 3.13 -28.21
N PHE A 96 -7.20 2.80 -29.46
CA PHE A 96 -6.85 1.43 -29.85
C PHE A 96 -5.33 1.26 -29.85
N THR A 97 -4.79 1.08 -28.68
CA THR A 97 -3.37 0.90 -28.45
C THR A 97 -3.08 -0.56 -28.07
N THR A 98 -1.88 -1.04 -28.44
CA THR A 98 -1.35 -2.34 -28.02
C THR A 98 -0.52 -2.21 -26.74
N ARG A 99 -0.33 -1.00 -26.24
CA ARG A 99 0.42 -0.77 -25.02
C ARG A 99 -0.41 -1.20 -23.81
N PHE A 100 0.12 -2.13 -23.04
CA PHE A 100 -0.54 -2.65 -21.84
C PHE A 100 -0.94 -1.54 -20.86
N GLY A 101 -0.06 -0.58 -20.62
CA GLY A 101 -0.27 0.53 -19.70
C GLY A 101 -1.44 1.47 -20.03
N ASP A 102 -1.97 1.44 -21.27
CA ASP A 102 -3.15 2.24 -21.65
C ASP A 102 -4.48 1.54 -21.28
N TRP A 103 -4.43 0.26 -20.87
CA TRP A 103 -5.60 -0.58 -20.55
C TRP A 103 -5.77 -0.85 -19.07
N ILE A 104 -4.80 -0.47 -18.26
CA ILE A 104 -4.80 -0.71 -16.81
C ILE A 104 -4.75 0.60 -16.03
N GLU A 105 -5.18 0.53 -14.81
CA GLU A 105 -4.87 1.54 -13.82
C GLU A 105 -3.47 1.30 -13.28
N LYS A 106 -2.56 2.22 -13.58
CA LYS A 106 -1.12 2.06 -13.31
C LYS A 106 -0.75 2.19 -11.84
N ASP A 107 -1.52 2.96 -11.06
CA ASP A 107 -1.27 3.14 -9.63
C ASP A 107 -1.44 1.80 -8.90
N LEU A 108 -0.31 1.23 -8.44
CA LEU A 108 -0.28 -0.09 -7.84
C LEU A 108 -0.90 -0.09 -6.45
N LEU A 109 -0.43 0.78 -5.57
CA LEU A 109 -0.78 0.74 -4.16
C LEU A 109 -2.03 1.56 -3.82
N LYS A 110 -2.33 2.59 -4.60
CA LYS A 110 -3.43 3.54 -4.35
C LYS A 110 -3.37 4.13 -2.94
N LEU A 111 -2.17 4.41 -2.48
CA LEU A 111 -1.94 5.01 -1.18
C LEU A 111 -1.67 6.52 -1.29
N THR A 112 -1.92 7.20 -0.20
CA THR A 112 -1.53 8.60 -0.03
C THR A 112 -0.20 8.66 0.71
N PRO A 113 0.89 9.19 0.12
CA PRO A 113 2.20 9.22 0.78
C PRO A 113 2.19 9.82 2.18
N TRP A 114 1.37 10.85 2.41
CA TRP A 114 1.25 11.53 3.71
C TRP A 114 0.56 10.70 4.80
N ASP A 115 -0.05 9.57 4.44
CA ASP A 115 -0.70 8.66 5.37
C ASP A 115 0.22 7.54 5.86
N VAL A 116 1.45 7.48 5.36
CA VAL A 116 2.49 6.54 5.82
C VAL A 116 2.92 6.92 7.23
N ARG A 117 2.90 5.94 8.15
CA ARG A 117 3.27 6.09 9.56
C ARG A 117 4.46 5.27 9.96
N SER A 118 4.68 4.15 9.31
CA SER A 118 5.84 3.31 9.58
C SER A 118 6.39 2.68 8.31
N VAL A 119 7.68 2.42 8.33
CA VAL A 119 8.39 1.67 7.29
C VAL A 119 9.29 0.68 8.00
N GLU A 120 9.13 -0.61 7.67
CA GLU A 120 10.07 -1.65 8.03
C GLU A 120 10.78 -2.11 6.76
N LEU A 121 12.11 -2.09 6.77
CA LEU A 121 12.97 -2.59 5.72
C LEU A 121 13.70 -3.82 6.25
N ASP A 122 13.47 -4.98 5.65
CA ASP A 122 14.14 -6.25 5.98
C ASP A 122 15.00 -6.63 4.77
N ASN A 123 16.27 -6.23 4.81
CA ASN A 123 17.23 -6.42 3.75
C ASN A 123 17.93 -7.78 3.93
N TYR A 124 17.67 -8.66 2.99
CA TYR A 124 18.28 -9.98 2.92
C TYR A 124 18.38 -10.46 1.49
N THR A 125 19.26 -11.40 1.24
CA THR A 125 19.37 -12.13 -0.02
C THR A 125 19.14 -13.64 0.22
N LEU A 126 18.75 -14.35 -0.84
CA LEU A 126 18.59 -15.80 -0.81
C LEU A 126 19.74 -16.44 -1.59
N ALA A 127 20.52 -17.28 -0.93
CA ALA A 127 21.58 -18.05 -1.54
C ALA A 127 21.22 -19.55 -1.58
N ALA A 128 21.45 -20.19 -2.72
CA ALA A 128 21.41 -21.64 -2.81
C ALA A 128 22.76 -22.20 -2.36
N VAL A 129 22.77 -22.94 -1.27
CA VAL A 129 23.98 -23.57 -0.70
C VAL A 129 23.84 -25.07 -0.82
N GLU A 130 24.91 -25.74 -1.30
CA GLU A 130 24.97 -27.20 -1.29
C GLU A 130 25.44 -27.67 0.09
N SER A 131 24.55 -28.38 0.80
CA SER A 131 24.85 -29.01 2.10
C SER A 131 24.51 -30.49 2.00
N ASP A 132 25.48 -31.36 2.31
CA ASP A 132 25.35 -32.83 2.28
C ASP A 132 24.80 -33.41 0.95
N GLY A 133 25.16 -32.77 -0.20
CA GLY A 133 24.67 -33.19 -1.52
C GLY A 133 23.22 -32.78 -1.81
N ARG A 134 22.65 -31.89 -1.00
CA ARG A 134 21.34 -31.30 -1.21
C ARG A 134 21.49 -29.78 -1.37
N LEU A 135 20.70 -29.21 -2.28
CA LEU A 135 20.55 -27.75 -2.40
C LEU A 135 19.62 -27.27 -1.28
N GLU A 136 20.19 -26.50 -0.36
CA GLU A 136 19.45 -25.80 0.67
C GLU A 136 19.42 -24.31 0.34
N VAL A 137 18.30 -23.66 0.62
CA VAL A 137 18.22 -22.19 0.50
C VAL A 137 18.52 -21.59 1.86
N ARG A 138 19.53 -20.76 1.88
CA ARG A 138 19.92 -19.99 3.06
C ARG A 138 19.50 -18.54 2.85
N GLN A 139 18.83 -17.98 3.83
CA GLN A 139 18.54 -16.56 3.89
C GLN A 139 19.74 -15.86 4.56
N GLN A 140 20.46 -15.07 3.79
CA GLN A 140 21.50 -14.19 4.30
C GLN A 140 20.87 -12.85 4.61
N ARG A 141 20.73 -12.56 5.90
CA ARG A 141 20.21 -11.28 6.37
C ARG A 141 21.37 -10.31 6.54
N ASP A 142 21.17 -9.09 6.06
CA ASP A 142 22.12 -7.99 6.22
C ASP A 142 21.67 -7.10 7.39
N GLU A 143 20.46 -6.60 7.32
CA GLU A 143 19.92 -5.68 8.32
C GLU A 143 18.40 -5.61 8.30
N LYS A 144 17.82 -5.24 9.42
CA LYS A 144 16.43 -4.93 9.57
C LYS A 144 16.24 -3.59 10.28
N MET A 145 15.54 -2.67 9.64
CA MET A 145 15.27 -1.34 10.16
C MET A 145 13.78 -1.11 10.33
N GLN A 146 13.39 -0.48 11.44
CA GLN A 146 12.04 -0.01 11.67
C GLN A 146 12.06 1.50 11.91
N LEU A 147 11.26 2.20 11.14
CA LEU A 147 11.17 3.66 11.12
C LEU A 147 9.71 4.06 11.36
N ALA A 148 9.49 5.06 12.20
CA ALA A 148 8.19 5.63 12.46
C ALA A 148 8.18 7.12 12.13
N TYR A 149 7.06 7.61 11.57
CA TYR A 149 6.85 9.03 11.31
C TYR A 149 6.03 9.65 12.44
N ASN A 150 6.59 10.65 13.09
CA ASN A 150 5.93 11.42 14.13
C ASN A 150 5.24 12.66 13.52
N ASP A 151 3.91 12.66 13.49
CA ASP A 151 3.12 13.76 12.92
C ASP A 151 3.29 15.08 13.69
N LYS A 152 3.46 15.00 15.01
CA LYS A 152 3.58 16.21 15.87
C LYS A 152 4.89 16.93 15.64
N GLU A 153 5.96 16.18 15.42
CA GLU A 153 7.30 16.70 15.17
C GLU A 153 7.63 16.80 13.68
N SER A 154 6.76 16.26 12.82
CA SER A 154 6.95 16.16 11.37
C SER A 154 8.31 15.55 11.02
N SER A 155 8.72 14.53 11.74
CA SER A 155 10.05 13.92 11.66
C SER A 155 9.99 12.40 11.67
N TRP A 156 10.98 11.78 11.02
CA TRP A 156 11.20 10.35 11.06
C TRP A 156 12.03 9.99 12.29
N GLN A 157 11.73 8.84 12.89
CA GLN A 157 12.43 8.26 14.03
C GLN A 157 12.79 6.81 13.75
N LEU A 158 14.04 6.43 14.04
CA LEU A 158 14.46 5.02 14.00
C LEU A 158 14.03 4.36 15.31
N THR A 159 13.10 3.40 15.21
CA THR A 159 12.57 2.67 16.37
C THR A 159 13.34 1.39 16.64
N SER A 160 13.87 0.74 15.60
CA SER A 160 14.73 -0.44 15.72
C SER A 160 15.72 -0.50 14.57
N LEU A 161 16.94 -0.94 14.88
CA LEU A 161 17.98 -1.30 13.92
C LEU A 161 18.64 -2.58 14.38
N GLU A 162 18.53 -3.61 13.59
CA GLU A 162 19.12 -4.91 13.80
C GLU A 162 20.07 -5.23 12.64
N THR A 163 21.25 -5.71 12.94
CA THR A 163 22.23 -6.17 11.95
C THR A 163 22.57 -7.64 12.20
N PHE A 164 22.93 -8.35 11.15
CA PHE A 164 23.27 -9.77 11.18
C PHE A 164 24.71 -9.95 10.73
N PRO A 165 25.70 -9.75 11.63
CA PRO A 165 27.12 -9.67 11.26
C PRO A 165 27.72 -11.00 10.78
N ASP A 166 27.13 -12.13 11.15
CA ASP A 166 27.59 -13.46 10.78
C ASP A 166 26.60 -14.13 9.83
N GLU A 167 27.08 -14.61 8.68
CA GLU A 167 26.26 -15.31 7.67
C GLU A 167 25.53 -16.55 8.23
N ASP A 168 26.07 -17.14 9.29
CA ASP A 168 25.52 -18.33 9.96
C ASP A 168 24.70 -17.99 11.21
N SER A 169 24.69 -16.73 11.67
CA SER A 169 23.99 -16.31 12.87
C SER A 169 22.57 -15.84 12.54
N ALA A 170 21.57 -16.54 13.09
CA ALA A 170 20.19 -16.11 13.05
C ALA A 170 19.88 -15.03 14.13
N GLU A 171 20.82 -14.74 15.04
CA GLU A 171 20.61 -13.81 16.13
C GLU A 171 20.99 -12.38 15.72
N PRO A 172 20.01 -11.44 15.78
CA PRO A 172 20.27 -10.06 15.45
C PRO A 172 21.08 -9.35 16.53
N VAL A 173 21.93 -8.45 16.12
CA VAL A 173 22.59 -7.49 17.01
C VAL A 173 21.84 -6.15 16.92
N SER A 174 21.20 -5.77 18.01
CA SER A 174 20.52 -4.47 18.09
C SER A 174 21.54 -3.34 18.12
N GLN A 175 21.35 -2.37 17.24
CA GLN A 175 22.20 -1.19 17.13
C GLN A 175 21.41 0.10 17.42
N LYS A 176 22.14 1.15 17.75
CA LYS A 176 21.61 2.51 17.92
C LYS A 176 22.37 3.45 16.99
N LEU A 177 21.75 4.57 16.68
CA LEU A 177 22.46 5.68 16.03
C LEU A 177 23.64 6.12 16.92
N LYS A 178 24.78 6.36 16.32
CA LYS A 178 25.91 6.98 16.98
C LYS A 178 25.63 8.46 17.24
N ASP A 179 26.40 9.08 18.13
CA ASP A 179 26.21 10.49 18.51
C ASP A 179 26.42 11.45 17.33
N ASP A 180 27.21 11.06 16.35
CA ASP A 180 27.54 11.77 15.12
C ASP A 180 26.64 11.37 13.92
N GLU A 181 25.66 10.49 14.11
CA GLU A 181 24.74 10.03 13.08
C GLU A 181 23.33 10.63 13.25
N GLU A 182 22.67 10.86 12.14
CA GLU A 182 21.26 11.26 12.08
C GLU A 182 20.52 10.57 10.93
N ILE A 183 19.19 10.52 11.03
CA ILE A 183 18.34 9.99 9.94
C ILE A 183 18.33 10.97 8.77
N ASP A 184 18.50 10.47 7.56
CA ASP A 184 18.29 11.24 6.35
C ASP A 184 16.79 11.31 5.99
N SER A 185 16.10 12.30 6.55
CA SER A 185 14.68 12.54 6.31
C SER A 185 14.36 12.81 4.83
N THR A 186 15.33 13.28 4.04
CA THR A 186 15.12 13.49 2.60
C THR A 186 14.94 12.16 1.89
N LYS A 187 15.80 11.19 2.16
CA LYS A 187 15.69 9.85 1.59
C LYS A 187 14.40 9.14 1.97
N LEU A 188 13.97 9.28 3.23
CA LEU A 188 12.71 8.70 3.68
C LEU A 188 11.47 9.38 3.09
N ASN A 189 11.55 10.68 2.83
CA ASN A 189 10.49 11.39 2.11
C ASN A 189 10.48 11.00 0.63
N ASP A 190 11.64 10.78 0.00
CA ASP A 190 11.73 10.25 -1.36
C ASP A 190 11.14 8.85 -1.45
N LEU A 191 11.42 7.96 -0.47
CA LEU A 191 10.80 6.64 -0.35
C LEU A 191 9.28 6.77 -0.28
N ARG A 192 8.77 7.65 0.58
CA ARG A 192 7.34 7.89 0.74
C ARG A 192 6.66 8.33 -0.57
N ASN A 193 7.30 9.22 -1.31
CA ASN A 193 6.82 9.68 -2.61
C ASN A 193 6.88 8.55 -3.64
N ALA A 194 7.98 7.78 -3.69
CA ALA A 194 8.13 6.63 -4.58
C ALA A 194 7.03 5.56 -4.36
N LEU A 195 6.59 5.35 -3.12
CA LEU A 195 5.45 4.46 -2.82
C LEU A 195 4.14 4.97 -3.44
N GLY A 196 3.91 6.29 -3.44
CA GLY A 196 2.75 6.90 -4.08
C GLY A 196 2.81 6.90 -5.60
N ASP A 197 4.03 6.96 -6.14
CA ASP A 197 4.29 7.01 -7.59
C ASP A 197 4.55 5.60 -8.18
N LEU A 198 4.45 4.53 -7.36
CA LEU A 198 4.76 3.17 -7.79
C LEU A 198 3.77 2.68 -8.85
N GLN A 199 4.22 2.64 -10.10
CA GLN A 199 3.40 2.28 -11.25
C GLN A 199 3.64 0.86 -11.72
N ILE A 200 2.56 0.23 -12.18
CA ILE A 200 2.58 -1.05 -12.87
C ILE A 200 3.10 -0.83 -14.29
N ILE A 201 4.24 -1.44 -14.63
CA ILE A 201 4.77 -1.47 -16.00
C ILE A 201 4.15 -2.63 -16.76
N ASP A 202 4.12 -3.81 -16.15
CA ASP A 202 3.54 -5.04 -16.70
C ASP A 202 3.08 -5.96 -15.58
N VAL A 203 2.39 -7.04 -15.91
CA VAL A 203 1.95 -8.07 -14.96
C VAL A 203 2.18 -9.46 -15.52
N ALA A 204 2.43 -10.42 -14.64
CA ALA A 204 2.41 -11.84 -14.97
C ALA A 204 1.44 -12.56 -14.03
N ARG A 205 0.72 -13.55 -14.56
CA ARG A 205 -0.25 -14.29 -13.75
C ARG A 205 0.45 -15.24 -12.79
N LYS A 206 0.02 -15.25 -11.53
CA LYS A 206 0.48 -16.22 -10.54
C LYS A 206 -0.06 -17.62 -10.86
N PRO A 207 0.70 -18.69 -10.57
CA PRO A 207 0.17 -20.05 -10.60
C PRO A 207 -0.99 -20.19 -9.61
N SER A 208 -1.90 -21.12 -9.90
CA SER A 208 -3.00 -21.46 -8.98
C SER A 208 -2.47 -22.10 -7.69
N GLY A 209 -3.12 -21.81 -6.54
CA GLY A 209 -2.74 -22.37 -5.25
C GLY A 209 -1.88 -21.44 -4.38
N LEU A 210 -1.63 -20.23 -4.84
CA LEU A 210 -1.09 -19.14 -4.04
C LEU A 210 -2.25 -18.31 -3.50
N SER A 211 -2.35 -18.22 -2.18
CA SER A 211 -3.41 -17.43 -1.55
C SER A 211 -3.13 -15.92 -1.61
N SER A 212 -4.16 -15.11 -1.36
CA SER A 212 -4.06 -13.64 -1.39
C SER A 212 -3.14 -13.07 -0.30
N ASP A 213 -2.89 -13.81 0.78
CA ASP A 213 -1.96 -13.48 1.85
C ASP A 213 -0.53 -13.99 1.58
N LEU A 214 -0.20 -14.33 0.34
CA LEU A 214 1.09 -14.84 -0.10
C LEU A 214 1.56 -16.08 0.65
N LYS A 215 0.61 -16.99 0.95
CA LYS A 215 0.92 -18.32 1.46
C LYS A 215 0.72 -19.37 0.39
N ALA A 216 1.68 -20.24 0.24
CA ALA A 216 1.60 -21.40 -0.62
C ALA A 216 0.84 -22.52 0.08
N ALA A 217 -0.19 -23.06 -0.56
CA ALA A 217 -0.84 -24.27 -0.07
C ALA A 217 0.13 -25.47 -0.15
N GLU A 218 -0.07 -26.51 0.65
CA GLU A 218 0.78 -27.71 0.65
C GLU A 218 0.85 -28.35 -0.75
N SER A 219 -0.26 -28.37 -1.48
CA SER A 219 -0.31 -28.82 -2.86
C SER A 219 0.55 -28.00 -3.81
N PHE A 220 0.70 -26.69 -3.55
CA PHE A 220 1.51 -25.78 -4.34
C PHE A 220 3.02 -26.04 -4.14
N VAL A 221 3.45 -26.28 -2.91
CA VAL A 221 4.87 -26.56 -2.61
C VAL A 221 5.36 -27.84 -3.31
N ASN A 222 4.44 -28.77 -3.59
CA ASN A 222 4.73 -30.01 -4.30
C ASN A 222 4.57 -29.91 -5.83
N ASP A 223 4.09 -28.77 -6.36
CA ASP A 223 3.94 -28.52 -7.79
C ASP A 223 5.24 -27.91 -8.36
N VAL A 224 6.01 -28.74 -9.07
CA VAL A 224 7.32 -28.37 -9.63
C VAL A 224 7.22 -27.18 -10.60
N GLU A 225 6.15 -27.11 -11.42
CA GLU A 225 5.96 -26.02 -12.37
C GLU A 225 5.66 -24.71 -11.63
N ALA A 226 4.78 -24.75 -10.64
CA ALA A 226 4.42 -23.60 -9.83
C ALA A 226 5.63 -23.06 -9.05
N VAL A 227 6.40 -23.94 -8.41
CA VAL A 227 7.62 -23.59 -7.68
C VAL A 227 8.68 -23.02 -8.63
N SER A 228 8.91 -23.66 -9.80
CA SER A 228 9.85 -23.15 -10.80
C SER A 228 9.45 -21.77 -11.32
N SER A 229 8.16 -21.53 -11.54
CA SER A 229 7.64 -20.21 -11.93
C SER A 229 7.92 -19.12 -10.89
N LEU A 230 7.80 -19.44 -9.60
CA LEU A 230 8.17 -18.53 -8.50
C LEU A 230 9.67 -18.25 -8.49
N GLN A 231 10.49 -19.32 -8.54
CA GLN A 231 11.94 -19.21 -8.47
C GLN A 231 12.53 -18.37 -9.61
N GLN A 232 12.03 -18.54 -10.83
CA GLN A 232 12.45 -17.74 -11.99
C GLN A 232 12.19 -16.25 -11.81
N ARG A 233 11.23 -15.90 -10.94
CA ARG A 233 10.87 -14.51 -10.63
C ARG A 233 11.50 -13.99 -9.34
N GLY A 234 12.38 -14.79 -8.72
CA GLY A 234 13.06 -14.42 -7.49
C GLY A 234 12.21 -14.59 -6.23
N PHE A 235 11.32 -15.59 -6.21
CA PHE A 235 10.53 -15.91 -5.03
C PHE A 235 10.68 -17.39 -4.69
N LEU A 236 10.74 -17.70 -3.39
CA LEU A 236 10.94 -19.06 -2.89
C LEU A 236 9.88 -19.43 -1.86
N PRO A 237 9.05 -20.45 -2.11
CA PRO A 237 8.14 -20.96 -1.10
C PRO A 237 8.91 -21.82 -0.09
N LEU A 238 8.73 -21.53 1.19
CA LEU A 238 9.23 -22.37 2.29
C LEU A 238 8.24 -23.52 2.56
N PRO A 239 8.69 -24.61 3.22
CA PRO A 239 7.81 -25.70 3.64
C PRO A 239 6.66 -25.24 4.55
N SER A 240 6.83 -24.13 5.28
CA SER A 240 5.79 -23.48 6.09
C SER A 240 4.69 -22.80 5.27
N GLY A 241 4.83 -22.74 3.94
CA GLY A 241 3.97 -21.99 3.03
C GLY A 241 4.33 -20.51 2.87
N VAL A 242 5.27 -19.99 3.68
CA VAL A 242 5.75 -18.60 3.54
C VAL A 242 6.57 -18.48 2.25
N ILE A 243 6.36 -17.38 1.49
CA ILE A 243 7.15 -17.09 0.30
C ILE A 243 8.18 -16.04 0.63
N LEU A 244 9.44 -16.37 0.50
CA LEU A 244 10.55 -15.41 0.59
C LEU A 244 10.80 -14.79 -0.79
N SER A 245 11.40 -13.61 -0.79
CA SER A 245 11.88 -12.92 -2.00
C SER A 245 13.41 -12.86 -2.02
N THR A 246 14.02 -12.74 -3.19
CA THR A 246 15.50 -12.72 -3.32
C THR A 246 16.10 -11.40 -2.86
N GLU A 247 15.33 -10.33 -2.87
CA GLU A 247 15.80 -8.96 -2.63
C GLU A 247 15.08 -8.33 -1.41
N GLY A 248 14.80 -9.13 -0.39
CA GLY A 248 14.21 -8.61 0.83
C GLY A 248 12.76 -8.14 0.70
N GLN A 249 12.29 -7.47 1.73
CA GLN A 249 10.92 -6.95 1.80
C GLN A 249 10.85 -5.58 2.47
N ALA A 250 9.82 -4.83 2.13
CA ALA A 250 9.42 -3.62 2.84
C ALA A 250 7.98 -3.76 3.37
N VAL A 251 7.74 -3.37 4.62
CA VAL A 251 6.40 -3.30 5.21
C VAL A 251 6.08 -1.85 5.49
N ILE A 252 4.99 -1.37 4.89
CA ILE A 252 4.59 0.04 4.92
C ILE A 252 3.29 0.17 5.69
N GLY A 253 3.35 0.76 6.88
CA GLY A 253 2.19 0.97 7.72
C GLY A 253 1.53 2.33 7.48
N MET A 254 0.20 2.30 7.33
CA MET A 254 -0.64 3.45 7.06
C MET A 254 -1.42 3.89 8.30
N LYS A 255 -1.82 5.15 8.37
CA LYS A 255 -2.61 5.71 9.48
C LYS A 255 -3.98 5.06 9.69
N ASP A 256 -4.50 4.35 8.71
CA ASP A 256 -5.78 3.62 8.77
C ASP A 256 -5.63 2.17 9.23
N GLY A 257 -4.44 1.78 9.66
CA GLY A 257 -4.13 0.44 10.14
C GLY A 257 -3.83 -0.57 9.04
N VAL A 258 -3.82 -0.17 7.77
CA VAL A 258 -3.40 -1.03 6.66
C VAL A 258 -1.89 -1.08 6.60
N GLU A 259 -1.31 -2.26 6.47
CA GLU A 259 0.10 -2.46 6.14
C GLU A 259 0.21 -3.12 4.76
N TYR A 260 1.01 -2.53 3.89
CA TYR A 260 1.42 -3.14 2.64
C TYR A 260 2.72 -3.90 2.83
N VAL A 261 2.75 -5.16 2.44
CA VAL A 261 3.97 -5.97 2.40
C VAL A 261 4.41 -6.09 0.96
N LEU A 262 5.59 -5.53 0.66
CA LEU A 262 6.22 -5.51 -0.65
C LEU A 262 7.39 -6.48 -0.64
N ARG A 263 7.34 -7.55 -1.44
CA ARG A 263 8.42 -8.52 -1.60
C ARG A 263 9.03 -8.40 -2.97
N PHE A 264 10.31 -8.03 -3.01
CA PHE A 264 11.02 -7.75 -4.26
C PHE A 264 11.72 -8.99 -4.78
N GLY A 265 11.39 -9.36 -6.00
CA GLY A 265 11.97 -10.51 -6.69
C GLY A 265 13.10 -10.12 -7.64
N ALA A 266 13.39 -11.01 -8.59
CA ALA A 266 14.45 -10.85 -9.57
C ALA A 266 14.23 -9.66 -10.51
N GLY A 267 15.32 -9.07 -10.99
CA GLY A 267 15.30 -8.09 -12.08
C GLY A 267 14.83 -8.72 -13.39
N THR A 268 14.19 -7.91 -14.22
CA THR A 268 13.74 -8.27 -15.56
C THR A 268 13.84 -7.05 -16.49
N THR A 269 13.69 -7.26 -17.79
CA THR A 269 13.62 -6.17 -18.77
C THR A 269 12.24 -6.24 -19.44
N VAL A 270 11.57 -5.11 -19.50
CA VAL A 270 10.32 -4.96 -20.26
C VAL A 270 10.59 -4.09 -21.48
N SER A 271 10.28 -4.63 -22.65
CA SER A 271 10.35 -3.89 -23.92
C SER A 271 8.96 -3.33 -24.21
N GLU A 272 8.82 -2.01 -24.19
CA GLU A 272 7.62 -1.37 -24.72
C GLU A 272 7.72 -1.28 -26.23
N PRO A 273 6.68 -1.68 -27.00
CA PRO A 273 6.65 -1.44 -28.42
C PRO A 273 6.80 0.05 -28.69
N GLY A 274 7.78 0.43 -29.50
CA GLY A 274 7.99 1.81 -29.90
C GLY A 274 6.71 2.41 -30.49
N GLN A 275 6.51 3.72 -30.30
CA GLN A 275 5.46 4.44 -31.01
C GLN A 275 5.78 4.35 -32.52
N VAL A 276 4.92 3.67 -33.27
CA VAL A 276 4.91 3.81 -34.72
C VAL A 276 4.56 5.27 -34.99
N GLY A 277 5.58 6.10 -35.18
CA GLY A 277 5.37 7.47 -35.60
C GLY A 277 4.63 7.44 -36.94
N SER A 278 3.52 8.17 -37.03
CA SER A 278 2.83 8.41 -38.31
C SER A 278 3.64 9.33 -39.20
N GLY A 279 4.94 9.03 -39.38
CA GLY A 279 5.83 9.68 -40.30
C GLY A 279 5.68 9.08 -41.69
N GLU A 280 5.50 9.91 -42.69
CA GLU A 280 5.30 9.56 -44.10
C GLU A 280 6.54 8.91 -44.77
N ASP A 281 7.68 8.76 -44.07
CA ASP A 281 8.89 8.15 -44.58
C ASP A 281 9.16 6.83 -43.88
N GLY A 282 9.05 5.75 -44.62
CA GLY A 282 9.03 4.35 -44.23
C GLY A 282 10.35 3.75 -43.73
N ASP A 283 11.12 4.43 -42.88
CA ASP A 283 12.38 3.97 -42.31
C ASP A 283 12.57 4.33 -40.83
N ALA A 284 11.48 4.37 -40.05
CA ALA A 284 11.60 4.44 -38.61
C ALA A 284 11.71 3.00 -38.06
N ALA A 285 12.93 2.57 -37.77
CA ALA A 285 13.19 1.42 -36.92
C ALA A 285 12.42 1.65 -35.61
N GLU A 286 11.58 0.68 -35.21
CA GLU A 286 10.95 0.67 -33.92
C GLU A 286 12.08 0.59 -32.87
N GLU A 287 12.51 1.72 -32.32
CA GLU A 287 13.32 1.72 -31.11
C GLU A 287 12.41 1.27 -29.96
N SER A 288 12.44 -0.02 -29.66
CA SER A 288 11.87 -0.53 -28.44
C SER A 288 12.69 0.03 -27.27
N THR A 289 12.07 0.83 -26.42
CA THR A 289 12.69 1.26 -25.17
C THR A 289 12.66 0.08 -24.20
N GLU A 290 13.86 -0.44 -23.88
CA GLU A 290 14.01 -1.45 -22.83
C GLU A 290 14.08 -0.76 -21.48
N THR A 291 13.15 -1.10 -20.58
CA THR A 291 13.11 -0.58 -19.22
C THR A 291 13.56 -1.65 -18.24
N ALA A 292 14.63 -1.35 -17.49
CA ALA A 292 15.05 -2.18 -16.36
C ALA A 292 13.92 -2.20 -15.31
N SER A 293 13.48 -3.39 -14.97
CA SER A 293 12.29 -3.62 -14.18
C SER A 293 12.52 -4.75 -13.18
N ARG A 294 11.60 -4.95 -12.25
CA ARG A 294 11.69 -5.96 -11.21
C ARG A 294 10.34 -6.57 -10.90
N TYR A 295 10.35 -7.87 -10.59
CA TYR A 295 9.15 -8.54 -10.10
C TYR A 295 8.85 -8.11 -8.65
N LEU A 296 7.57 -7.96 -8.37
CA LEU A 296 7.06 -7.56 -7.07
C LEU A 296 5.83 -8.39 -6.71
N LEU A 297 5.82 -8.94 -5.50
CA LEU A 297 4.62 -9.46 -4.85
C LEU A 297 4.14 -8.45 -3.81
N VAL A 298 2.83 -8.22 -3.80
CA VAL A 298 2.17 -7.30 -2.87
C VAL A 298 1.07 -8.04 -2.14
N MET A 299 0.98 -7.80 -0.85
CA MET A 299 -0.17 -8.14 -0.02
C MET A 299 -0.46 -7.01 0.96
N ALA A 300 -1.65 -7.01 1.52
CA ALA A 300 -2.04 -6.12 2.60
C ALA A 300 -2.38 -6.92 3.86
N GLN A 301 -2.09 -6.37 5.03
CA GLN A 301 -2.50 -6.90 6.31
C GLN A 301 -3.00 -5.77 7.21
N PHE A 302 -3.75 -6.11 8.25
CA PHE A 302 -4.28 -5.12 9.19
C PHE A 302 -3.48 -5.14 10.49
N ASN A 303 -2.99 -3.98 10.89
CA ASN A 303 -2.29 -3.75 12.15
C ASN A 303 -3.02 -2.66 12.93
N LYS A 304 -3.71 -3.04 14.00
CA LYS A 304 -4.46 -2.10 14.85
C LYS A 304 -3.56 -1.13 15.62
N ASP A 305 -2.28 -1.48 15.82
CA ASP A 305 -1.34 -0.67 16.61
C ASP A 305 -0.91 0.61 15.87
N LEU A 306 -1.17 0.67 14.56
CA LEU A 306 -1.00 1.88 13.73
C LEU A 306 -2.16 2.88 13.91
N LEU A 307 -3.30 2.43 14.44
CA LEU A 307 -4.40 3.33 14.72
C LEU A 307 -4.13 4.12 16.01
N GLU A 308 -4.42 5.41 15.96
CA GLU A 308 -4.39 6.24 17.15
C GLU A 308 -5.42 5.73 18.16
N GLN A 309 -4.94 5.31 19.34
CA GLN A 309 -5.79 4.83 20.41
C GLN A 309 -6.72 5.95 20.88
N PRO A 310 -7.99 5.63 21.21
CA PRO A 310 -8.90 6.65 21.70
C PRO A 310 -8.43 7.18 23.06
N ASP A 311 -8.23 8.49 23.15
CA ASP A 311 -7.95 9.18 24.40
C ASP A 311 -9.25 9.27 25.21
N LEU A 312 -9.47 8.27 26.08
CA LEU A 312 -10.64 8.17 26.95
C LEU A 312 -10.39 8.97 28.21
N ALA A 313 -11.28 9.90 28.51
CA ALA A 313 -11.23 10.65 29.74
C ALA A 313 -11.62 9.75 30.93
N GLU A 314 -10.93 9.94 32.06
CA GLU A 314 -11.30 9.28 33.30
C GLU A 314 -12.70 9.72 33.77
N LEU A 315 -13.47 8.77 34.24
CA LEU A 315 -14.80 9.06 34.75
C LEU A 315 -14.70 9.76 36.11
N PRO A 316 -15.34 10.94 36.28
CA PRO A 316 -15.36 11.61 37.58
C PRO A 316 -15.96 10.68 38.64
N SER A 317 -15.30 10.59 39.83
CA SER A 317 -15.81 9.86 40.99
C SER A 317 -17.10 10.50 41.51
N LEU A 318 -18.06 9.71 41.88
CA LEU A 318 -19.25 10.19 42.60
C LEU A 318 -18.95 10.19 44.09
N PRO A 319 -19.55 11.10 44.88
CA PRO A 319 -19.34 11.16 46.33
C PRO A 319 -19.68 9.86 47.06
N GLU A 320 -20.44 8.95 46.45
CA GLU A 320 -20.72 7.61 46.96
C GLU A 320 -19.60 6.60 46.71
N ASP A 321 -18.82 6.78 45.64
CA ASP A 321 -17.72 5.88 45.31
C ASP A 321 -16.55 6.04 46.31
N GLU A 322 -16.36 7.25 46.88
CA GLU A 322 -15.33 7.52 47.90
C GLU A 322 -15.62 6.84 49.24
N LYS A 323 -16.90 6.48 49.53
CA LYS A 323 -17.26 5.78 50.77
C LYS A 323 -16.98 4.28 50.73
N THR A 324 -17.05 3.68 49.55
CA THR A 324 -16.75 2.25 49.35
C THR A 324 -15.29 1.94 49.34
N GLU A 325 -14.42 2.81 48.81
CA GLU A 325 -12.96 2.60 48.83
C GLU A 325 -12.33 2.78 50.22
N GLY A 326 -13.01 3.48 51.14
CA GLY A 326 -12.58 3.63 52.52
C GLY A 326 -12.90 2.41 53.40
N GLU A 327 -13.90 1.60 53.03
CA GLU A 327 -14.31 0.43 53.80
C GLU A 327 -13.59 -0.89 53.39
N GLU A 328 -13.10 -1.00 52.16
CA GLU A 328 -12.36 -2.18 51.70
C GLU A 328 -10.90 -2.27 52.16
N LYS A 329 -10.31 -1.19 52.68
CA LYS A 329 -8.93 -1.20 53.21
C LYS A 329 -8.76 -1.61 54.65
N ASN A 330 -9.84 -1.90 55.38
CA ASN A 330 -9.78 -2.23 56.82
C ASN A 330 -10.21 -3.66 57.19
N ASN A 331 -10.31 -4.58 56.23
CA ASN A 331 -10.76 -5.97 56.54
C ASN A 331 -9.81 -7.01 55.98
N ASP A 332 -8.53 -6.95 56.39
CA ASP A 332 -7.62 -8.12 56.27
C ASP A 332 -6.80 -8.26 57.56
N SER A 333 -7.39 -8.92 58.56
CA SER A 333 -6.67 -9.73 59.52
C SER A 333 -7.63 -10.58 60.36
N GLY A 334 -7.66 -11.85 60.06
CA GLY A 334 -7.66 -13.11 60.77
C GLY A 334 -8.49 -13.32 62.03
N GLU A 335 -9.21 -14.44 61.97
CA GLU A 335 -9.51 -15.43 63.01
C GLU A 335 -10.65 -15.19 63.99
N GLN A 336 -11.64 -16.05 63.80
CA GLN A 336 -12.63 -16.56 64.79
C GLN A 336 -11.96 -17.28 65.97
N PRO A 337 -12.73 -17.72 67.07
CA PRO A 337 -14.09 -17.45 67.51
C PRO A 337 -14.25 -17.36 69.03
N GLU A 338 -15.54 -17.24 69.45
CA GLU A 338 -16.22 -17.74 70.70
C GLU A 338 -16.39 -16.81 71.93
N ASP A 339 -17.65 -16.70 72.21
CA ASP A 339 -18.37 -16.77 73.44
C ASP A 339 -18.44 -15.62 74.48
N GLU A 340 -19.74 -15.37 74.72
CA GLU A 340 -20.47 -15.15 75.98
C GLU A 340 -20.39 -13.83 76.80
N LYS A 341 -21.56 -13.29 76.84
CA LYS A 341 -22.22 -12.71 78.05
C LYS A 341 -21.82 -11.38 78.70
N SER A 342 -22.82 -10.56 78.64
CA SER A 342 -23.44 -9.89 79.84
C SER A 342 -22.86 -8.61 80.43
N GLN A 343 -23.72 -7.63 80.37
CA GLN A 343 -24.08 -6.69 81.46
C GLN A 343 -23.24 -5.45 81.74
N ASP A 344 -24.05 -4.40 81.67
CA ASP A 344 -24.14 -3.25 82.62
C ASP A 344 -22.98 -2.28 82.79
N GLY A 345 -23.36 -1.05 82.59
CA GLY A 345 -22.88 -0.07 83.57
C GLY A 345 -22.33 1.27 83.04
N LYS A 346 -23.21 2.22 82.80
CA LYS A 346 -23.15 3.56 83.38
C LYS A 346 -22.02 4.54 83.03
N ALA A 347 -22.49 5.67 82.58
CA ALA A 347 -22.09 7.02 82.93
C ALA A 347 -20.97 7.71 82.14
N GLY A 348 -21.37 8.59 81.24
CA GLY A 348 -21.18 10.05 81.47
C GLY A 348 -19.75 10.58 81.24
N LYS A 349 -19.60 11.29 80.10
CA LYS A 349 -18.99 12.60 80.16
C LYS A 349 -19.37 13.43 78.93
N GLU A 350 -20.05 14.50 79.22
CA GLU A 350 -20.32 15.61 78.34
C GLU A 350 -19.01 16.12 77.69
N ALA A 351 -19.05 16.25 76.35
CA ALA A 351 -18.17 17.21 75.66
C ALA A 351 -19.11 18.17 74.91
N THR A 352 -19.31 19.30 75.53
CA THR A 352 -19.91 20.49 74.90
C THR A 352 -19.12 20.89 73.68
N GLY A 353 -19.64 20.63 72.49
CA GLY A 353 -19.26 21.24 71.24
C GLY A 353 -20.48 22.00 70.73
N ASP A 354 -20.33 23.29 70.74
CA ASP A 354 -21.25 24.31 70.25
C ASP A 354 -21.63 24.03 68.80
N GLN A 355 -22.81 23.47 68.54
CA GLN A 355 -23.41 23.34 67.23
C GLN A 355 -24.81 23.93 67.24
N ASN A 356 -24.86 25.25 67.09
CA ASN A 356 -26.11 25.91 66.75
C ASN A 356 -26.35 25.90 65.26
N THR A 357 -26.38 24.68 64.67
CA THR A 357 -26.77 24.51 63.28
C THR A 357 -28.28 24.41 63.27
N THR A 358 -28.97 25.39 62.76
CA THR A 358 -30.44 25.40 62.69
C THR A 358 -30.93 24.35 61.71
N ALA A 359 -32.12 23.77 61.92
CA ALA A 359 -32.71 22.82 60.96
C ALA A 359 -32.80 23.40 59.52
N ALA A 360 -32.87 24.69 59.38
CA ALA A 360 -32.85 25.38 58.10
C ALA A 360 -31.47 25.33 57.41
N ASP A 361 -30.37 25.35 58.19
CA ASP A 361 -29.01 25.23 57.62
C ASP A 361 -28.69 23.81 57.19
N LEU A 362 -29.21 22.81 57.92
CA LEU A 362 -29.10 21.41 57.56
C LEU A 362 -29.87 21.07 56.24
N LEU A 363 -31.08 21.62 56.09
CA LEU A 363 -31.88 21.49 54.88
C LEU A 363 -31.17 22.15 53.67
N LYS A 364 -30.62 23.33 53.88
CA LYS A 364 -29.87 24.02 52.83
C LYS A 364 -28.59 23.29 52.40
N GLN A 365 -27.85 22.69 53.36
CA GLN A 365 -26.70 21.83 53.07
C GLN A 365 -27.10 20.55 52.32
N ALA A 366 -28.25 19.97 52.68
CA ALA A 366 -28.78 18.80 51.96
C ALA A 366 -29.18 19.14 50.53
N ASP A 367 -29.86 20.28 50.31
CA ASP A 367 -30.23 20.72 48.94
C ASP A 367 -28.99 21.07 48.10
N GLU A 368 -27.98 21.70 48.70
CA GLU A 368 -26.70 21.99 48.03
C GLU A 368 -25.90 20.72 47.68
N ALA A 369 -25.93 19.70 48.60
CA ALA A 369 -25.28 18.42 48.34
C ALA A 369 -26.00 17.62 47.23
N GLU A 370 -27.35 17.65 47.22
CA GLU A 370 -28.15 17.00 46.19
C GLU A 370 -27.92 17.66 44.82
N ALA A 371 -27.89 19.00 44.76
CA ALA A 371 -27.57 19.72 43.54
C ALA A 371 -26.15 19.45 43.03
N ALA A 372 -25.17 19.33 43.92
CA ALA A 372 -23.80 18.95 43.60
C ALA A 372 -23.72 17.52 43.05
N MET A 373 -24.44 16.60 43.66
CA MET A 373 -24.54 15.20 43.23
C MET A 373 -25.16 15.08 41.84
N GLN A 374 -26.28 15.78 41.60
CA GLN A 374 -26.91 15.78 40.28
C GLN A 374 -25.97 16.34 39.20
N LYS A 375 -25.25 17.40 39.52
CA LYS A 375 -24.25 17.97 38.60
C LYS A 375 -23.09 17.01 38.31
N ALA A 376 -22.60 16.30 39.34
CA ALA A 376 -21.54 15.28 39.15
C ALA A 376 -22.02 14.11 38.28
N ILE A 377 -23.26 13.64 38.46
CA ILE A 377 -23.87 12.61 37.62
C ILE A 377 -24.00 13.10 36.16
N GLU A 378 -24.40 14.33 35.97
CA GLU A 378 -24.52 14.88 34.61
C GLU A 378 -23.17 15.00 33.89
N VAL A 379 -22.11 15.46 34.57
CA VAL A 379 -20.74 15.51 34.06
C VAL A 379 -20.25 14.09 33.72
N ARG A 380 -20.45 13.12 34.64
CA ARG A 380 -20.05 11.72 34.36
C ARG A 380 -20.75 11.15 33.13
N ARG A 381 -22.05 11.38 32.99
CA ARG A 381 -22.82 10.95 31.79
C ARG A 381 -22.33 11.63 30.51
N GLN A 382 -21.88 12.86 30.60
CA GLN A 382 -21.29 13.55 29.44
C GLN A 382 -19.97 12.90 29.05
N VAL A 383 -19.07 12.66 30.01
CA VAL A 383 -17.79 11.97 29.76
C VAL A 383 -18.02 10.56 29.21
N GLU A 384 -18.97 9.81 29.77
CA GLU A 384 -19.33 8.47 29.25
C GLU A 384 -19.81 8.51 27.79
N ARG A 385 -20.64 9.50 27.43
CA ARG A 385 -21.11 9.67 26.05
C ARG A 385 -19.96 10.03 25.11
N GLU A 386 -19.04 10.89 25.53
CA GLU A 386 -17.87 11.27 24.74
C GLU A 386 -16.90 10.08 24.57
N ASN A 387 -16.62 9.36 25.64
CA ASN A 387 -15.80 8.14 25.60
C ASN A 387 -16.40 7.09 24.66
N ARG A 388 -17.71 6.87 24.75
CA ARG A 388 -18.42 5.95 23.86
C ARG A 388 -18.28 6.36 22.40
N ARG A 389 -18.48 7.63 22.06
CA ARG A 389 -18.30 8.12 20.69
C ARG A 389 -16.87 7.93 20.18
N LYS A 390 -15.87 8.16 21.02
CA LYS A 390 -14.47 7.94 20.67
C LYS A 390 -14.19 6.45 20.43
N GLN A 391 -14.73 5.58 21.27
CA GLN A 391 -14.61 4.14 21.13
C GLN A 391 -15.32 3.63 19.86
N GLU A 392 -16.56 4.04 19.63
CA GLU A 392 -17.32 3.69 18.42
C GLU A 392 -16.59 4.12 17.16
N SER A 393 -16.02 5.35 17.14
CA SER A 393 -15.21 5.83 16.01
C SER A 393 -13.93 5.02 15.79
N TYR A 394 -13.28 4.56 16.86
CA TYR A 394 -12.12 3.68 16.77
C TYR A 394 -12.52 2.30 16.23
N ASP A 395 -13.60 1.72 16.72
CA ASP A 395 -14.10 0.42 16.27
C ASP A 395 -14.51 0.46 14.79
N GLU A 396 -15.12 1.56 14.34
CA GLU A 396 -15.42 1.80 12.92
C GLU A 396 -14.17 1.81 12.06
N LYS A 397 -13.10 2.52 12.48
CA LYS A 397 -11.81 2.51 11.79
C LYS A 397 -11.20 1.09 11.69
N VAL A 398 -11.34 0.28 12.76
CA VAL A 398 -10.89 -1.12 12.74
C VAL A 398 -11.64 -1.94 11.71
N VAL A 399 -12.95 -1.77 11.61
CA VAL A 399 -13.79 -2.47 10.63
C VAL A 399 -13.44 -2.04 9.21
N ASP A 400 -13.33 -0.74 8.98
CA ASP A 400 -12.99 -0.19 7.66
C ASP A 400 -11.60 -0.58 7.19
N GLY A 401 -10.60 -0.56 8.09
CA GLY A 401 -9.26 -1.02 7.80
C GLY A 401 -9.20 -2.49 7.38
N LYS A 402 -9.91 -3.37 8.09
CA LYS A 402 -10.01 -4.79 7.74
C LYS A 402 -10.68 -5.00 6.38
N LYS A 403 -11.77 -4.28 6.11
CA LYS A 403 -12.47 -4.33 4.83
C LYS A 403 -11.56 -3.85 3.69
N ARG A 404 -10.80 -2.78 3.93
CA ARG A 404 -9.83 -2.26 2.97
C ARG A 404 -8.75 -3.30 2.63
N VAL A 405 -8.24 -4.02 3.64
CA VAL A 405 -7.28 -5.13 3.44
C VAL A 405 -7.87 -6.23 2.56
N GLU A 406 -9.12 -6.63 2.78
CA GLU A 406 -9.80 -7.64 1.97
C GLU A 406 -9.93 -7.20 0.50
N GLU A 407 -10.35 -5.95 0.25
CA GLU A 407 -10.44 -5.37 -1.10
C GLU A 407 -9.06 -5.33 -1.80
N LEU A 408 -8.01 -4.90 -1.09
CA LEU A 408 -6.65 -4.84 -1.61
C LEU A 408 -6.11 -6.23 -1.94
N ASN A 409 -6.29 -7.20 -1.04
CA ASN A 409 -5.83 -8.56 -1.27
C ASN A 409 -6.59 -9.24 -2.43
N GLY A 410 -7.88 -8.93 -2.60
CA GLY A 410 -8.63 -9.35 -3.80
C GLY A 410 -8.03 -8.79 -5.10
N ARG A 411 -7.52 -7.54 -5.07
CA ARG A 411 -6.84 -6.92 -6.21
C ARG A 411 -5.46 -7.54 -6.48
N PHE A 412 -4.71 -7.87 -5.44
CA PHE A 412 -3.33 -8.36 -5.55
C PHE A 412 -3.22 -9.87 -5.80
N ALA A 413 -4.28 -10.62 -5.56
CA ALA A 413 -4.27 -12.08 -5.47
C ALA A 413 -3.64 -12.79 -6.67
N ASP A 414 -3.99 -12.38 -7.89
CA ASP A 414 -3.72 -13.15 -9.12
C ASP A 414 -2.41 -12.80 -9.83
N TRP A 415 -1.70 -11.74 -9.40
CA TRP A 415 -0.67 -11.13 -10.22
C TRP A 415 0.69 -11.02 -9.54
N TYR A 416 1.76 -11.32 -10.31
CA TYR A 416 3.06 -10.70 -10.12
C TYR A 416 3.03 -9.34 -10.79
N TYR A 417 3.45 -8.32 -10.09
CA TYR A 417 3.62 -7.00 -10.67
C TYR A 417 5.05 -6.83 -11.16
N ILE A 418 5.21 -6.05 -12.22
CA ILE A 418 6.50 -5.64 -12.72
C ILE A 418 6.54 -4.12 -12.58
N VAL A 419 7.52 -3.64 -11.84
CA VAL A 419 7.73 -2.23 -11.50
C VAL A 419 9.10 -1.76 -11.96
N SER A 420 9.32 -0.46 -12.03
CA SER A 420 10.61 0.12 -12.40
C SER A 420 11.70 -0.23 -11.37
N ASP A 421 12.89 -0.57 -11.85
CA ASP A 421 14.07 -0.75 -11.01
C ASP A 421 14.53 0.57 -10.36
N GLU A 422 14.19 1.72 -10.96
CA GLU A 422 14.44 3.03 -10.36
C GLU A 422 13.58 3.27 -9.11
N GLU A 423 12.28 2.92 -9.18
CA GLU A 423 11.39 3.04 -8.02
C GLU A 423 11.76 2.03 -6.93
N PHE A 424 12.14 0.82 -7.32
CA PHE A 424 12.68 -0.17 -6.38
C PHE A 424 13.85 0.40 -5.56
N LYS A 425 14.83 1.02 -6.21
CA LYS A 425 16.01 1.60 -5.53
C LYS A 425 15.67 2.75 -4.58
N LYS A 426 14.56 3.45 -4.79
CA LYS A 426 14.08 4.48 -3.87
C LYS A 426 13.37 3.90 -2.65
N ILE A 427 12.80 2.69 -2.77
CA ILE A 427 12.05 2.02 -1.71
C ILE A 427 12.96 1.07 -0.92
N HIS A 428 13.80 0.32 -1.60
CA HIS A 428 14.75 -0.62 -0.99
C HIS A 428 16.02 0.11 -0.56
N LEU A 429 15.95 0.74 0.62
CA LEU A 429 17.06 1.48 1.20
C LEU A 429 17.81 0.62 2.22
N ASP A 430 19.12 0.78 2.25
CA ASP A 430 19.99 0.23 3.26
C ASP A 430 20.30 1.27 4.37
N ARG A 431 21.07 0.84 5.39
CA ARG A 431 21.49 1.69 6.49
C ARG A 431 22.25 2.93 6.02
N GLU A 432 23.11 2.77 5.01
CA GLU A 432 23.96 3.86 4.52
C GLU A 432 23.13 4.94 3.81
N ALA A 433 22.02 4.55 3.17
CA ALA A 433 21.10 5.48 2.54
C ALA A 433 20.18 6.19 3.56
N VAL A 434 19.81 5.50 4.65
CA VAL A 434 18.86 6.01 5.67
C VAL A 434 19.55 6.84 6.74
N ILE A 435 20.82 6.54 7.05
CA ILE A 435 21.58 7.17 8.13
C ILE A 435 22.77 7.92 7.57
N LYS A 436 22.89 9.20 7.91
CA LYS A 436 23.99 10.07 7.50
C LYS A 436 24.72 10.66 8.69
N ALA A 437 25.94 11.13 8.46
CA ALA A 437 26.68 11.90 9.46
C ALA A 437 26.00 13.25 9.73
N LYS A 438 25.92 13.66 10.98
CA LYS A 438 25.46 15.01 11.33
C LYS A 438 26.38 16.05 10.71
N ALA A 439 25.78 17.10 10.15
CA ALA A 439 26.56 18.24 9.69
C ALA A 439 27.34 18.86 10.86
N GLU A 440 28.65 19.01 10.72
CA GLU A 440 29.43 19.76 11.71
C GLU A 440 28.82 21.15 11.87
N PRO A 441 28.67 21.64 13.11
CA PRO A 441 28.20 23.00 13.32
C PRO A 441 29.20 23.96 12.62
N ALA A 442 28.67 24.74 11.67
CA ALA A 442 29.48 25.68 10.91
C ALA A 442 30.35 26.49 11.90
N SER A 443 31.66 26.24 11.85
CA SER A 443 32.61 26.99 12.63
C SER A 443 32.50 28.47 12.23
N ASN A 444 31.93 29.26 13.09
CA ASN A 444 31.75 30.71 12.94
C ASN A 444 33.12 31.37 13.03
N THR A 445 33.97 31.15 12.03
CA THR A 445 35.20 31.95 11.83
C THR A 445 34.74 33.32 11.38
N ALA A 446 34.52 34.21 12.36
CA ALA A 446 34.38 35.64 12.11
C ALA A 446 35.59 36.11 11.28
N PRO A 447 35.39 36.85 10.20
CA PRO A 447 36.51 37.45 9.48
C PRO A 447 37.28 38.37 10.42
N GLY A 448 38.57 38.02 10.64
CA GLY A 448 39.45 38.85 11.41
C GLY A 448 39.49 40.26 10.89
N PRO A 449 39.73 41.29 11.76
CA PRO A 449 39.72 42.67 11.37
C PRO A 449 40.82 42.94 10.33
N ALA A 450 40.43 43.53 9.21
CA ALA A 450 41.37 44.01 8.20
C ALA A 450 42.38 44.93 8.81
N GLY A 451 43.67 44.57 8.76
CA GLY A 451 44.78 45.43 9.19
C GLY A 451 44.88 46.67 8.30
N PRO A 452 45.42 47.79 8.84
CA PRO A 452 45.47 49.05 8.14
C PRO A 452 46.45 48.95 6.94
N LEU A 453 46.00 49.43 5.80
CA LEU A 453 46.84 49.70 4.62
C LEU A 453 47.81 50.84 4.95
N THR A 454 49.10 50.60 4.88
CA THR A 454 50.17 51.58 4.73
C THR A 454 50.80 51.46 3.37
#